data_7da46404bb0040cdb3a98b2e405f900b
#
_entry.id   7da46404bb0040cdb3a98b2e405f900b
#
_cell.length_a   1.000
_cell.length_b   1.000
_cell.length_c   1.000
_cell.angle_alpha   90.00
_cell.angle_beta   90.00
_cell.angle_gamma   90.00
#
_symmetry.space_group_name_H-M   'P 1'
#
loop_
_entity.id
_entity.type
_entity.pdbx_description
1 polymer ?
#
loop_
_entity_poly.entity_id
_entity_poly.type
_entity_poly.pdbx_seq_one_letter_code
_entity_poly.pdbx_strand_id
1 'polypeptide(L)'
;MKKFIIYLLILAAAGSMYAQNVTYTSGGSAKYDVYKGADYINFECNGLTYHISQVDVSTLSVYSIYCYDNAGGLKYHKELEFNPGVFNNNYEIMDIIPFNNKVIGLVENLNKDAGKNTLSARVIDESGVISKSETVLNDFPFEKLMNSGFNYYSVSPGGNTLGVAALLPYEKEQSGKIKYAYFDSALKKTKEGTITLPGEDTKNKQLRLSVSDNGIFYLTKQTTEKNGNMVLAVYQWNAGDTKAKEYFVDVTISNRIREYKAVVNPENELILCGTWYENKTLTVGEDVVNGVFCFSNKGLESGATKLSTLDKQIDNLKLLHILLNGNTIFLATEQLKEEQIIANPGSTTVDVNYNFKHGNNYVIALSADGSKKFQIELQKEYAANNINVLYYTAYAIINGKLTIIYNDDPRKYFEGTPSIRVIPVVIRISNDGLMNAPFVIKDGDLKNNYFYLNLSFTTTTGVDKISVLGGDQTNMKPFIFTITD
;
A
#
# COMPACT_ATOMS: atom_id res chain seq x y z
N MET A 1 16.26 -8.66 -55.00
CA MET A 1 15.61 -9.77 -54.28
C MET A 1 16.23 -10.11 -52.94
N LYS A 2 17.58 -10.29 -52.79
CA LYS A 2 18.17 -10.64 -51.44
C LYS A 2 17.96 -9.59 -50.34
N LYS A 3 17.97 -8.29 -50.66
CA LYS A 3 17.72 -7.23 -49.68
C LYS A 3 16.26 -7.16 -49.19
N PHE A 4 15.30 -7.56 -50.02
CA PHE A 4 13.88 -7.60 -49.67
C PHE A 4 13.53 -8.75 -48.75
N ILE A 5 14.23 -9.89 -48.86
CA ILE A 5 14.06 -11.07 -48.00
C ILE A 5 14.62 -10.80 -46.60
N ILE A 6 15.73 -10.03 -46.49
CA ILE A 6 16.30 -9.64 -45.18
C ILE A 6 15.37 -8.66 -44.45
N TYR A 7 14.72 -7.72 -45.14
CA TYR A 7 13.71 -6.85 -44.50
C TYR A 7 12.45 -7.61 -44.05
N LEU A 8 12.03 -8.63 -44.82
CA LEU A 8 10.88 -9.46 -44.46
C LEU A 8 11.21 -10.36 -43.25
N LEU A 9 12.45 -10.85 -43.15
CA LEU A 9 12.93 -11.63 -41.98
C LEU A 9 13.11 -10.77 -40.74
N ILE A 10 13.55 -9.51 -40.86
CA ILE A 10 13.62 -8.55 -39.77
C ILE A 10 12.22 -8.15 -39.30
N LEU A 11 11.26 -7.96 -40.20
CA LEU A 11 9.86 -7.70 -39.86
C LEU A 11 9.18 -8.94 -39.25
N ALA A 12 9.53 -10.17 -39.69
CA ALA A 12 9.03 -11.39 -39.06
C ALA A 12 9.67 -11.67 -37.70
N ALA A 13 10.94 -11.30 -37.49
CA ALA A 13 11.61 -11.38 -36.19
C ALA A 13 11.16 -10.29 -35.21
N ALA A 14 10.74 -9.12 -35.70
CA ALA A 14 10.10 -8.08 -34.90
C ALA A 14 8.63 -8.41 -34.57
N GLY A 15 8.01 -9.37 -35.28
CA GLY A 15 6.63 -9.80 -35.09
C GLY A 15 6.41 -10.89 -34.04
N SER A 16 7.46 -11.49 -33.48
CA SER A 16 7.34 -12.33 -32.28
C SER A 16 7.42 -11.48 -31.00
N MET A 17 6.69 -10.35 -30.95
CA MET A 17 6.25 -9.81 -29.67
C MET A 17 5.44 -10.91 -29.01
N TYR A 18 5.96 -11.49 -27.95
CA TYR A 18 5.29 -12.49 -27.14
C TYR A 18 3.87 -12.02 -26.86
N ALA A 19 2.90 -12.66 -27.50
CA ALA A 19 1.51 -12.37 -27.25
C ALA A 19 1.23 -12.74 -25.81
N GLN A 20 1.01 -11.75 -24.97
CA GLN A 20 0.60 -11.94 -23.59
C GLN A 20 -0.74 -12.65 -23.61
N ASN A 21 -0.82 -13.84 -23.05
CA ASN A 21 -2.07 -14.52 -22.83
C ASN A 21 -2.67 -14.08 -21.49
N VAL A 22 -3.67 -13.24 -21.56
CA VAL A 22 -4.49 -12.85 -20.41
C VAL A 22 -5.87 -13.48 -20.60
N THR A 23 -6.25 -14.32 -19.67
CA THR A 23 -7.61 -14.84 -19.58
C THR A 23 -8.22 -14.38 -18.26
N TYR A 24 -9.54 -14.34 -18.18
CA TYR A 24 -10.21 -14.06 -16.91
C TYR A 24 -11.45 -14.90 -16.73
N THR A 25 -11.81 -15.11 -15.47
CA THR A 25 -13.09 -15.69 -15.06
C THR A 25 -13.77 -14.74 -14.08
N SER A 26 -15.10 -14.66 -14.15
CA SER A 26 -15.89 -13.90 -13.17
C SER A 26 -16.58 -14.83 -12.19
N GLY A 27 -16.64 -14.42 -10.94
CA GLY A 27 -17.18 -15.23 -9.84
C GLY A 27 -18.57 -14.80 -9.38
N GLY A 28 -18.92 -15.21 -8.17
CA GLY A 28 -20.20 -14.92 -7.52
C GLY A 28 -20.35 -13.44 -7.17
N SER A 29 -21.56 -12.90 -7.35
CA SER A 29 -21.86 -11.49 -7.07
C SER A 29 -22.24 -11.27 -5.61
N ALA A 30 -21.77 -10.16 -5.03
CA ALA A 30 -22.18 -9.67 -3.74
C ALA A 30 -22.72 -8.23 -3.86
N LYS A 31 -23.66 -7.86 -3.00
CA LYS A 31 -24.13 -6.47 -2.93
C LYS A 31 -23.01 -5.58 -2.38
N TYR A 32 -22.83 -4.43 -3.00
CA TYR A 32 -21.79 -3.47 -2.63
C TYR A 32 -22.37 -2.05 -2.54
N ASP A 33 -21.96 -1.30 -1.53
CA ASP A 33 -22.29 0.11 -1.37
C ASP A 33 -21.03 0.95 -1.68
N VAL A 34 -20.96 1.47 -2.89
CA VAL A 34 -19.79 2.22 -3.43
C VAL A 34 -19.52 3.51 -2.65
N TYR A 35 -20.51 4.05 -1.96
CA TYR A 35 -20.41 5.40 -1.40
C TYR A 35 -19.80 5.46 0.01
N LYS A 36 -19.41 4.32 0.57
CA LYS A 36 -19.06 4.24 1.99
C LYS A 36 -17.63 3.79 2.30
N GLY A 37 -16.81 3.40 1.35
CA GLY A 37 -15.46 2.92 1.64
C GLY A 37 -14.42 4.02 1.49
N ALA A 38 -13.63 4.29 2.53
CA ALA A 38 -12.47 5.18 2.47
C ALA A 38 -11.14 4.41 2.33
N ASP A 39 -11.02 3.26 3.02
CA ASP A 39 -9.83 2.42 3.01
C ASP A 39 -10.14 1.00 2.57
N TYR A 40 -9.17 0.38 1.89
CA TYR A 40 -9.29 -0.95 1.29
C TYR A 40 -8.13 -1.84 1.69
N ILE A 41 -8.45 -3.03 2.19
CA ILE A 41 -7.48 -4.05 2.58
C ILE A 41 -7.75 -5.27 1.71
N ASN A 42 -6.71 -5.81 1.07
CA ASN A 42 -6.87 -6.95 0.17
C ASN A 42 -5.72 -7.92 0.35
N PHE A 43 -6.05 -9.19 0.49
CA PHE A 43 -5.04 -10.26 0.61
C PHE A 43 -5.62 -11.62 0.23
N GLU A 44 -4.72 -12.56 0.00
CA GLU A 44 -5.04 -13.99 -0.07
C GLU A 44 -4.60 -14.66 1.25
N CYS A 45 -5.43 -15.53 1.77
CA CYS A 45 -5.14 -16.30 2.98
C CYS A 45 -5.78 -17.67 2.91
N ASN A 46 -4.98 -18.74 3.03
CA ASN A 46 -5.45 -20.13 3.03
C ASN A 46 -6.34 -20.51 1.82
N GLY A 47 -5.98 -20.05 0.63
CA GLY A 47 -6.75 -20.33 -0.59
C GLY A 47 -8.07 -19.56 -0.70
N LEU A 48 -8.28 -18.56 0.14
CA LEU A 48 -9.41 -17.64 0.09
C LEU A 48 -8.92 -16.21 -0.19
N THR A 49 -9.66 -15.51 -1.01
CA THR A 49 -9.40 -14.10 -1.34
C THR A 49 -10.31 -13.20 -0.50
N TYR A 50 -9.72 -12.26 0.18
CA TYR A 50 -10.39 -11.29 1.04
C TYR A 50 -10.28 -9.90 0.44
N HIS A 51 -11.42 -9.25 0.28
CA HIS A 51 -11.54 -7.85 -0.07
C HIS A 51 -12.34 -7.15 1.02
N ILE A 52 -11.73 -6.17 1.67
CA ILE A 52 -12.28 -5.53 2.85
C ILE A 52 -12.36 -4.03 2.59
N SER A 53 -13.51 -3.44 2.85
CA SER A 53 -13.69 -1.99 2.86
C SER A 53 -14.00 -1.52 4.27
N GLN A 54 -13.34 -0.46 4.71
CA GLN A 54 -13.71 0.25 5.92
C GLN A 54 -14.77 1.30 5.58
N VAL A 55 -15.80 1.34 6.39
CA VAL A 55 -16.90 2.30 6.27
C VAL A 55 -17.02 3.05 7.59
N ASP A 56 -16.86 4.35 7.57
CA ASP A 56 -17.12 5.18 8.73
C ASP A 56 -18.59 5.57 8.80
N VAL A 57 -19.29 5.04 9.79
CA VAL A 57 -20.69 5.37 10.07
C VAL A 57 -20.74 6.19 11.37
N SER A 58 -20.77 7.50 11.23
CA SER A 58 -20.76 8.47 12.34
C SER A 58 -19.55 8.34 13.30
N THR A 59 -19.66 7.56 14.36
CA THR A 59 -18.58 7.37 15.37
C THR A 59 -18.02 5.94 15.39
N LEU A 60 -18.44 5.08 14.46
CA LEU A 60 -18.04 3.68 14.39
C LEU A 60 -17.46 3.38 13.02
N SER A 61 -16.31 2.71 13.00
CA SER A 61 -15.76 2.12 11.78
C SER A 61 -16.33 0.72 11.61
N VAL A 62 -17.04 0.48 10.52
CA VAL A 62 -17.60 -0.82 10.15
C VAL A 62 -16.75 -1.39 9.01
N TYR A 63 -16.35 -2.64 9.15
CA TYR A 63 -15.58 -3.35 8.13
C TYR A 63 -16.49 -4.29 7.35
N SER A 64 -16.59 -4.09 6.04
CA SER A 64 -17.33 -4.97 5.15
C SER A 64 -16.35 -5.94 4.50
N ILE A 65 -16.48 -7.24 4.77
CA ILE A 65 -15.61 -8.29 4.25
C ILE A 65 -16.32 -9.09 3.17
N TYR A 66 -15.69 -9.17 2.01
CA TYR A 66 -16.03 -10.05 0.88
C TYR A 66 -15.01 -11.17 0.82
N CYS A 67 -15.44 -12.40 1.01
CA CYS A 67 -14.58 -13.58 0.97
C CYS A 67 -14.97 -14.49 -0.20
N TYR A 68 -14.00 -14.82 -1.05
CA TYR A 68 -14.17 -15.65 -2.23
C TYR A 68 -13.17 -16.83 -2.21
N ASP A 69 -13.56 -17.94 -2.82
CA ASP A 69 -12.60 -19.02 -3.08
C ASP A 69 -11.74 -18.73 -4.33
N ASN A 70 -10.74 -19.57 -4.58
CA ASN A 70 -9.81 -19.41 -5.71
C ASN A 70 -10.46 -19.51 -7.10
N ALA A 71 -11.70 -19.99 -7.19
CA ALA A 71 -12.50 -20.01 -8.41
C ALA A 71 -13.42 -18.78 -8.53
N GLY A 72 -13.40 -17.89 -7.53
CA GLY A 72 -14.26 -16.70 -7.46
C GLY A 72 -15.64 -16.99 -6.86
N GLY A 73 -15.89 -18.19 -6.31
CA GLY A 73 -17.14 -18.48 -5.60
C GLY A 73 -17.26 -17.66 -4.31
N LEU A 74 -18.37 -16.90 -4.16
CA LEU A 74 -18.61 -16.15 -2.94
C LEU A 74 -18.83 -17.10 -1.76
N LYS A 75 -17.98 -17.02 -0.76
CA LYS A 75 -18.13 -17.76 0.51
C LYS A 75 -19.04 -17.02 1.48
N TYR A 76 -18.75 -15.73 1.70
CA TYR A 76 -19.60 -14.86 2.49
C TYR A 76 -19.32 -13.40 2.18
N HIS A 77 -20.31 -12.55 2.49
CA HIS A 77 -20.20 -11.12 2.62
C HIS A 77 -20.78 -10.74 3.98
N LYS A 78 -20.00 -10.08 4.81
CA LYS A 78 -20.40 -9.69 6.17
C LYS A 78 -19.84 -8.33 6.55
N GLU A 79 -20.65 -7.63 7.34
CA GLU A 79 -20.18 -6.49 8.12
C GLU A 79 -19.62 -7.03 9.45
N LEU A 80 -18.40 -6.61 9.79
CA LEU A 80 -17.77 -6.96 11.06
C LEU A 80 -17.94 -5.80 12.03
N GLU A 81 -18.66 -6.05 13.09
CA GLU A 81 -18.76 -5.16 14.24
C GLU A 81 -17.86 -5.69 15.36
N PHE A 82 -16.79 -4.98 15.67
CA PHE A 82 -15.91 -5.34 16.77
C PHE A 82 -16.34 -4.77 18.12
N ASN A 83 -17.36 -3.94 18.13
CA ASN A 83 -17.83 -3.31 19.36
C ASN A 83 -19.06 -4.01 19.92
N PRO A 84 -18.95 -4.77 21.00
CA PRO A 84 -20.10 -5.38 21.68
C PRO A 84 -20.83 -4.37 22.57
N GLY A 85 -21.06 -3.15 22.10
CA GLY A 85 -22.08 -2.28 22.65
C GLY A 85 -21.86 -1.76 24.07
N VAL A 86 -20.69 -1.22 24.39
CA VAL A 86 -20.53 -0.52 25.68
C VAL A 86 -19.86 0.84 25.47
N PHE A 87 -20.56 1.89 25.80
CA PHE A 87 -20.14 3.30 25.70
C PHE A 87 -18.87 3.68 26.50
N ASN A 88 -18.23 2.78 27.23
CA ASN A 88 -17.12 3.08 28.12
C ASN A 88 -15.77 2.52 27.71
N ASN A 89 -15.66 1.67 26.69
CA ASN A 89 -14.40 1.13 26.23
C ASN A 89 -14.12 1.61 24.79
N ASN A 90 -13.05 2.37 24.62
CA ASN A 90 -12.60 2.82 23.30
C ASN A 90 -11.88 1.63 22.61
N TYR A 91 -12.66 0.68 22.08
CA TYR A 91 -12.17 -0.36 21.20
C TYR A 91 -12.13 0.17 19.78
N GLU A 92 -10.99 0.03 19.14
CA GLU A 92 -10.79 0.40 17.74
C GLU A 92 -10.13 -0.76 17.00
N ILE A 93 -10.65 -1.09 15.82
CA ILE A 93 -9.95 -1.99 14.91
C ILE A 93 -8.83 -1.18 14.28
N MET A 94 -7.60 -1.59 14.49
CA MET A 94 -6.46 -1.00 13.83
C MET A 94 -6.30 -1.53 12.41
N ASP A 95 -6.51 -2.85 12.22
CA ASP A 95 -6.37 -3.49 10.93
C ASP A 95 -6.90 -4.93 10.92
N ILE A 96 -7.08 -5.49 9.73
CA ILE A 96 -7.37 -6.90 9.49
C ILE A 96 -6.29 -7.44 8.55
N ILE A 97 -5.54 -8.42 9.02
CA ILE A 97 -4.33 -8.89 8.34
C ILE A 97 -4.31 -10.43 8.17
N PRO A 98 -3.68 -10.92 7.08
CA PRO A 98 -3.33 -12.33 6.98
C PRO A 98 -2.12 -12.63 7.89
N PHE A 99 -2.20 -13.72 8.61
CA PHE A 99 -1.11 -14.18 9.47
C PHE A 99 -1.11 -15.70 9.60
N ASN A 100 -0.06 -16.37 9.13
CA ASN A 100 0.11 -17.83 9.18
C ASN A 100 -1.18 -18.59 8.80
N ASN A 101 -1.69 -18.36 7.59
CA ASN A 101 -2.92 -18.97 7.05
C ASN A 101 -4.19 -18.72 7.87
N LYS A 102 -4.21 -17.65 8.68
CA LYS A 102 -5.38 -17.17 9.41
C LYS A 102 -5.62 -15.70 9.11
N VAL A 103 -6.84 -15.29 9.24
CA VAL A 103 -7.20 -13.86 9.25
C VAL A 103 -7.31 -13.42 10.71
N ILE A 104 -6.61 -12.35 11.06
CA ILE A 104 -6.67 -11.78 12.41
C ILE A 104 -7.07 -10.31 12.34
N GLY A 105 -7.96 -9.90 13.23
CA GLY A 105 -8.26 -8.50 13.50
C GLY A 105 -7.38 -8.01 14.64
N LEU A 106 -6.68 -6.90 14.41
CA LEU A 106 -5.91 -6.19 15.43
C LEU A 106 -6.80 -5.15 16.09
N VAL A 107 -6.96 -5.26 17.39
CA VAL A 107 -7.87 -4.42 18.17
C VAL A 107 -7.10 -3.67 19.25
N GLU A 108 -7.20 -2.35 19.21
CA GLU A 108 -6.68 -1.48 20.28
C GLU A 108 -7.80 -1.15 21.28
N ASN A 109 -7.48 -1.19 22.55
CA ASN A 109 -8.37 -0.83 23.64
C ASN A 109 -7.71 0.21 24.55
N LEU A 110 -8.24 1.43 24.50
CA LEU A 110 -7.84 2.53 25.39
C LEU A 110 -8.75 2.55 26.63
N ASN A 111 -8.41 1.74 27.64
CA ASN A 111 -9.16 1.68 28.89
C ASN A 111 -8.76 2.84 29.82
N LYS A 112 -9.59 3.89 29.86
CA LYS A 112 -9.35 5.08 30.68
C LYS A 112 -9.39 4.79 32.19
N ASP A 113 -10.31 3.93 32.61
CA ASP A 113 -10.50 3.64 34.04
C ASP A 113 -9.35 2.83 34.61
N ALA A 114 -8.80 1.92 33.81
CA ALA A 114 -7.60 1.17 34.16
C ALA A 114 -6.29 1.92 33.85
N GLY A 115 -6.35 3.05 33.13
CA GLY A 115 -5.16 3.78 32.68
C GLY A 115 -4.26 2.91 31.80
N LYS A 116 -4.83 2.08 30.90
CA LYS A 116 -4.10 1.06 30.16
C LYS A 116 -4.47 1.07 28.67
N ASN A 117 -3.44 1.11 27.81
CA ASN A 117 -3.57 0.86 26.37
C ASN A 117 -3.18 -0.59 26.09
N THR A 118 -4.05 -1.33 25.39
CA THR A 118 -3.85 -2.76 25.07
C THR A 118 -4.06 -2.99 23.58
N LEU A 119 -3.11 -3.63 22.92
CA LEU A 119 -3.26 -4.17 21.57
C LEU A 119 -3.48 -5.68 21.66
N SER A 120 -4.54 -6.19 21.03
CA SER A 120 -4.85 -7.62 20.99
C SER A 120 -5.12 -8.10 19.57
N ALA A 121 -4.96 -9.41 19.35
CA ALA A 121 -5.35 -10.10 18.12
C ALA A 121 -6.55 -11.01 18.38
N ARG A 122 -7.53 -10.99 17.47
CA ARG A 122 -8.70 -11.89 17.43
C ARG A 122 -8.75 -12.60 16.10
N VAL A 123 -8.90 -13.91 16.11
CA VAL A 123 -9.03 -14.69 14.87
C VAL A 123 -10.41 -14.49 14.27
N ILE A 124 -10.43 -14.30 12.95
CA ILE A 124 -11.63 -14.33 12.11
C ILE A 124 -11.64 -15.67 11.40
N ASP A 125 -12.65 -16.49 11.62
CA ASP A 125 -12.74 -17.81 11.01
C ASP A 125 -13.17 -17.76 9.52
N GLU A 126 -13.14 -18.91 8.85
CA GLU A 126 -13.50 -19.04 7.43
C GLU A 126 -14.99 -18.75 7.13
N SER A 127 -15.83 -18.58 8.15
CA SER A 127 -17.22 -18.13 8.03
C SER A 127 -17.39 -16.65 8.32
N GLY A 128 -16.30 -15.93 8.61
CA GLY A 128 -16.29 -14.51 8.97
C GLY A 128 -16.78 -14.23 10.39
N VAL A 129 -16.65 -15.19 11.29
CA VAL A 129 -17.00 -15.00 12.71
C VAL A 129 -15.74 -14.65 13.50
N ILE A 130 -15.82 -13.59 14.27
CA ILE A 130 -14.73 -13.11 15.11
C ILE A 130 -14.70 -13.94 16.40
N SER A 131 -13.52 -14.45 16.75
CA SER A 131 -13.30 -15.16 18.02
C SER A 131 -13.63 -14.26 19.22
N LYS A 132 -14.27 -14.84 20.22
CA LYS A 132 -14.44 -14.19 21.53
C LYS A 132 -13.17 -14.15 22.35
N SER A 133 -12.26 -15.11 22.13
CA SER A 133 -10.93 -15.12 22.75
C SER A 133 -10.00 -14.18 22.03
N GLU A 134 -9.17 -13.48 22.82
CA GLU A 134 -8.15 -12.59 22.31
C GLU A 134 -6.76 -12.99 22.79
N THR A 135 -5.76 -12.69 21.98
CA THR A 135 -4.35 -12.79 22.37
C THR A 135 -3.83 -11.37 22.59
N VAL A 136 -3.44 -11.05 23.82
CA VAL A 136 -2.81 -9.75 24.13
C VAL A 136 -1.41 -9.73 23.52
N LEU A 137 -1.22 -8.81 22.58
CA LEU A 137 0.04 -8.61 21.86
C LEU A 137 0.95 -7.63 22.62
N ASN A 138 0.39 -6.53 23.08
CA ASN A 138 1.11 -5.53 23.85
C ASN A 138 0.18 -4.81 24.81
N ASP A 139 0.72 -4.30 25.92
CA ASP A 139 0.00 -3.48 26.87
C ASP A 139 0.95 -2.54 27.61
N PHE A 140 0.48 -1.36 27.93
CA PHE A 140 1.27 -0.39 28.71
C PHE A 140 0.35 0.63 29.40
N PRO A 141 0.81 1.22 30.54
CA PRO A 141 0.04 2.22 31.27
C PRO A 141 0.09 3.59 30.61
N PHE A 142 -0.94 4.40 30.84
CA PHE A 142 -0.97 5.82 30.56
C PHE A 142 -1.76 6.59 31.62
N GLU A 143 -1.41 7.86 31.83
CA GLU A 143 -2.09 8.72 32.81
C GLU A 143 -3.17 9.59 32.17
N LYS A 144 -2.94 10.03 30.92
CA LYS A 144 -3.82 10.96 30.19
C LYS A 144 -4.14 10.42 28.82
N LEU A 145 -5.41 10.44 28.42
CA LEU A 145 -5.86 9.94 27.13
C LEU A 145 -5.14 10.62 25.93
N MET A 146 -4.90 11.94 26.02
CA MET A 146 -4.17 12.68 24.98
C MET A 146 -2.67 12.32 24.91
N ASN A 147 -2.18 11.47 25.79
CA ASN A 147 -0.83 10.96 25.85
C ASN A 147 -0.86 9.47 26.19
N SER A 148 -1.69 8.71 25.51
CA SER A 148 -1.88 7.27 25.73
C SER A 148 -0.85 6.40 25.03
N GLY A 149 0.10 7.00 24.32
CA GLY A 149 1.03 6.27 23.45
C GLY A 149 0.38 5.78 22.16
N PHE A 150 1.12 5.00 21.36
CA PHE A 150 0.65 4.48 20.07
C PHE A 150 1.18 3.05 19.86
N ASN A 151 0.33 2.15 19.39
CA ASN A 151 0.72 0.82 18.95
C ASN A 151 1.04 0.81 17.45
N TYR A 152 2.04 0.02 17.09
CA TYR A 152 2.48 -0.28 15.72
C TYR A 152 2.63 -1.79 15.58
N TYR A 153 2.40 -2.30 14.40
CA TYR A 153 2.58 -3.71 14.09
C TYR A 153 3.17 -3.88 12.70
N SER A 154 3.77 -5.03 12.45
CA SER A 154 4.22 -5.44 11.13
C SER A 154 4.27 -6.96 11.07
N VAL A 155 3.74 -7.52 9.98
CA VAL A 155 3.93 -8.92 9.63
C VAL A 155 5.21 -9.02 8.81
N SER A 156 6.00 -10.05 9.05
CA SER A 156 7.22 -10.30 8.27
C SER A 156 6.91 -10.69 6.82
N PRO A 157 7.85 -10.55 5.88
CA PRO A 157 7.64 -10.91 4.48
C PRO A 157 7.13 -12.33 4.26
N GLY A 158 7.59 -13.31 5.07
CA GLY A 158 7.13 -14.70 5.04
C GLY A 158 5.74 -14.94 5.65
N GLY A 159 5.12 -13.92 6.25
CA GLY A 159 3.77 -14.02 6.83
C GLY A 159 3.66 -14.84 8.12
N ASN A 160 4.78 -15.31 8.66
CA ASN A 160 4.83 -16.28 9.76
C ASN A 160 5.20 -15.68 11.11
N THR A 161 5.59 -14.43 11.15
CA THR A 161 5.99 -13.75 12.38
C THR A 161 5.37 -12.37 12.44
N LEU A 162 5.05 -11.91 13.65
CA LEU A 162 4.43 -10.63 13.91
C LEU A 162 5.30 -9.84 14.89
N GLY A 163 5.74 -8.68 14.48
CA GLY A 163 6.36 -7.68 15.35
C GLY A 163 5.34 -6.65 15.79
N VAL A 164 5.33 -6.34 17.07
CA VAL A 164 4.53 -5.27 17.66
C VAL A 164 5.45 -4.31 18.40
N ALA A 165 5.23 -3.04 18.26
CA ALA A 165 5.95 -2.01 18.98
C ALA A 165 4.99 -0.94 19.50
N ALA A 166 5.16 -0.50 20.73
CA ALA A 166 4.41 0.62 21.28
C ALA A 166 5.36 1.78 21.59
N LEU A 167 5.04 2.95 21.04
CA LEU A 167 5.60 4.19 21.54
C LEU A 167 4.93 4.51 22.87
N LEU A 168 5.69 4.48 23.93
CA LEU A 168 5.19 4.77 25.28
C LEU A 168 4.79 6.25 25.39
N PRO A 169 3.97 6.62 26.39
CA PRO A 169 3.57 8.00 26.61
C PRO A 169 4.74 8.96 26.61
N TYR A 170 4.56 10.11 25.96
CA TYR A 170 5.58 11.15 25.84
C TYR A 170 5.93 11.74 27.21
N GLU A 171 7.22 11.80 27.52
CA GLU A 171 7.79 12.49 28.67
C GLU A 171 8.66 13.66 28.18
N LYS A 172 8.36 14.86 28.67
CA LYS A 172 9.11 16.07 28.27
C LYS A 172 10.59 15.98 28.64
N GLU A 173 11.47 16.38 27.73
CA GLU A 173 12.94 16.39 27.90
C GLU A 173 13.55 14.99 28.09
N GLN A 174 12.80 13.93 27.75
CA GLN A 174 13.27 12.55 27.78
C GLN A 174 13.31 11.91 26.40
N SER A 175 14.09 10.86 26.30
CA SER A 175 14.15 10.05 25.08
C SER A 175 12.87 9.21 24.95
N GLY A 176 12.38 9.07 23.71
CA GLY A 176 11.25 8.20 23.42
C GLY A 176 11.57 6.74 23.74
N LYS A 177 10.63 6.04 24.35
CA LYS A 177 10.75 4.62 24.68
C LYS A 177 9.81 3.79 23.82
N ILE A 178 10.33 2.71 23.26
CA ILE A 178 9.58 1.74 22.45
C ILE A 178 9.53 0.41 23.20
N LYS A 179 8.36 0.01 23.68
CA LYS A 179 8.12 -1.35 24.15
C LYS A 179 7.81 -2.22 22.94
N TYR A 180 8.49 -3.34 22.75
CA TYR A 180 8.29 -4.23 21.62
C TYR A 180 8.08 -5.67 22.06
N ALA A 181 7.37 -6.44 21.19
CA ALA A 181 7.21 -7.86 21.32
C ALA A 181 7.29 -8.55 19.96
N TYR A 182 7.80 -9.76 19.91
CA TYR A 182 7.93 -10.59 18.72
C TYR A 182 7.20 -11.91 18.92
N PHE A 183 6.35 -12.28 17.95
CA PHE A 183 5.46 -13.42 18.02
C PHE A 183 5.78 -14.41 16.90
N ASP A 184 5.71 -15.70 17.23
CA ASP A 184 5.80 -16.78 16.26
C ASP A 184 4.46 -16.99 15.51
N SER A 185 4.44 -17.96 14.60
CA SER A 185 3.28 -18.33 13.79
C SER A 185 2.05 -18.77 14.58
N ALA A 186 2.21 -19.16 15.85
CA ALA A 186 1.11 -19.51 16.76
C ALA A 186 0.61 -18.32 17.59
N LEU A 187 1.09 -17.09 17.31
CA LEU A 187 0.88 -15.89 18.15
C LEU A 187 1.41 -16.07 19.58
N LYS A 188 2.39 -16.92 19.77
CA LYS A 188 3.09 -17.04 21.04
C LYS A 188 4.21 -16.01 21.08
N LYS A 189 4.23 -15.20 22.15
CA LYS A 189 5.30 -14.23 22.40
C LYS A 189 6.62 -14.98 22.64
N THR A 190 7.60 -14.74 21.78
CA THR A 190 8.93 -15.38 21.85
C THR A 190 9.98 -14.46 22.45
N LYS A 191 9.85 -13.17 22.19
CA LYS A 191 10.77 -12.13 22.70
C LYS A 191 9.99 -10.86 23.02
N GLU A 192 10.48 -10.11 24.00
CA GLU A 192 10.01 -8.76 24.30
C GLU A 192 11.13 -7.91 24.91
N GLY A 193 10.98 -6.60 24.87
CA GLY A 193 11.94 -5.67 25.43
C GLY A 193 11.51 -4.22 25.33
N THR A 194 12.41 -3.34 25.73
CA THR A 194 12.22 -1.89 25.58
C THR A 194 13.49 -1.30 25.00
N ILE A 195 13.31 -0.50 23.95
CA ILE A 195 14.37 0.29 23.31
C ILE A 195 14.18 1.75 23.70
N THR A 196 15.27 2.41 24.06
CA THR A 196 15.33 3.88 24.20
C THR A 196 15.86 4.46 22.89
N LEU A 197 15.06 5.33 22.27
CA LEU A 197 15.48 6.02 21.03
C LEU A 197 16.49 7.12 21.38
N PRO A 198 17.52 7.34 20.55
CA PRO A 198 18.46 8.45 20.74
C PRO A 198 17.76 9.83 20.66
N GLY A 199 18.30 10.76 21.43
CA GLY A 199 17.84 12.15 21.46
C GLY A 199 16.53 12.36 22.21
N GLU A 200 16.14 13.63 22.34
CA GLU A 200 14.86 13.99 22.95
C GLU A 200 13.67 13.57 22.10
N ASP A 201 12.61 13.16 22.79
CA ASP A 201 11.35 12.83 22.12
C ASP A 201 10.66 14.11 21.62
N THR A 202 9.97 13.99 20.49
CA THR A 202 9.21 15.09 19.89
C THR A 202 7.76 14.68 19.67
N LYS A 203 6.82 15.61 19.86
CA LYS A 203 5.40 15.34 19.60
C LYS A 203 5.10 15.21 18.11
N ASN A 204 5.82 15.96 17.27
CA ASN A 204 5.61 15.97 15.82
C ASN A 204 6.49 14.93 15.13
N LYS A 205 6.11 13.67 15.25
CA LYS A 205 6.78 12.56 14.59
C LYS A 205 5.78 11.56 14.05
N GLN A 206 6.15 10.91 12.97
CA GLN A 206 5.45 9.74 12.44
C GLN A 206 6.39 8.56 12.49
N LEU A 207 5.89 7.43 12.96
CA LEU A 207 6.65 6.19 13.07
C LEU A 207 6.01 5.15 12.17
N ARG A 208 6.84 4.31 11.56
CA ARG A 208 6.41 3.13 10.83
C ARG A 208 7.28 1.96 11.22
N LEU A 209 6.65 0.84 11.54
CA LEU A 209 7.31 -0.39 11.92
C LEU A 209 7.39 -1.32 10.72
N SER A 210 8.53 -1.99 10.56
CA SER A 210 8.70 -3.15 9.71
C SER A 210 9.46 -4.22 10.49
N VAL A 211 9.18 -5.49 10.23
CA VAL A 211 9.85 -6.61 10.88
C VAL A 211 10.27 -7.66 9.85
N SER A 212 11.40 -8.29 10.08
CA SER A 212 11.91 -9.37 9.24
C SER A 212 11.54 -10.75 9.79
N ASP A 213 11.66 -11.79 8.96
CA ASP A 213 11.39 -13.18 9.35
C ASP A 213 12.31 -13.69 10.46
N ASN A 214 13.50 -13.13 10.57
CA ASN A 214 14.50 -13.50 11.59
C ASN A 214 14.47 -12.60 12.85
N GLY A 215 13.45 -11.75 13.00
CA GLY A 215 13.23 -10.95 14.22
C GLY A 215 14.04 -9.65 14.30
N ILE A 216 14.44 -9.10 13.15
CA ILE A 216 14.98 -7.74 13.10
C ILE A 216 13.81 -6.76 13.00
N PHE A 217 13.80 -5.77 13.88
CA PHE A 217 12.87 -4.66 13.85
C PHE A 217 13.51 -3.46 13.15
N TYR A 218 12.73 -2.80 12.31
CA TYR A 218 13.06 -1.54 11.66
C TYR A 218 11.98 -0.52 11.99
N LEU A 219 12.34 0.54 12.67
CA LEU A 219 11.45 1.65 12.97
C LEU A 219 11.90 2.88 12.19
N THR A 220 11.11 3.30 11.24
CA THR A 220 11.35 4.55 10.53
C THR A 220 10.71 5.69 11.30
N LYS A 221 11.48 6.70 11.64
CA LYS A 221 11.02 7.93 12.31
C LYS A 221 11.13 9.10 11.36
N GLN A 222 9.98 9.67 11.04
CA GLN A 222 9.89 10.93 10.31
C GLN A 222 9.66 12.07 11.30
N THR A 223 10.47 13.09 11.20
CA THR A 223 10.28 14.36 11.93
C THR A 223 10.25 15.51 10.94
N THR A 224 9.45 16.54 11.24
CA THR A 224 9.43 17.77 10.44
C THR A 224 10.09 18.87 11.25
N GLU A 225 11.15 19.44 10.73
CA GLU A 225 11.84 20.57 11.34
C GLU A 225 10.99 21.86 11.22
N LYS A 226 11.36 22.90 11.98
CA LYS A 226 10.66 24.19 11.96
C LYS A 226 10.64 24.87 10.57
N ASN A 227 11.62 24.59 9.74
CA ASN A 227 11.73 25.07 8.36
C ASN A 227 10.92 24.23 7.35
N GLY A 228 10.15 23.24 7.81
CA GLY A 228 9.37 22.35 6.98
C GLY A 228 10.12 21.15 6.40
N ASN A 229 11.42 21.01 6.71
CA ASN A 229 12.19 19.86 6.22
C ASN A 229 11.76 18.56 6.89
N MET A 230 11.61 17.52 6.10
CA MET A 230 11.43 16.18 6.58
C MET A 230 12.81 15.52 6.84
N VAL A 231 13.00 15.01 8.04
CA VAL A 231 14.17 14.24 8.43
C VAL A 231 13.71 12.81 8.68
N LEU A 232 14.39 11.84 8.08
CA LEU A 232 14.13 10.42 8.26
C LEU A 232 15.29 9.75 8.99
N ALA A 233 14.97 9.06 10.07
CA ALA A 233 15.88 8.15 10.76
C ALA A 233 15.31 6.73 10.74
N VAL A 234 16.19 5.75 10.63
CA VAL A 234 15.87 4.33 10.72
C VAL A 234 16.56 3.77 11.95
N TYR A 235 15.79 3.18 12.84
CA TYR A 235 16.28 2.46 14.01
C TYR A 235 16.17 0.97 13.76
N GLN A 236 17.26 0.25 13.95
CA GLN A 236 17.33 -1.20 13.77
C GLN A 236 17.74 -1.87 15.08
N TRP A 237 17.04 -2.94 15.47
CA TRP A 237 17.42 -3.80 16.59
C TRP A 237 16.94 -5.23 16.37
N ASN A 238 17.59 -6.20 17.00
CA ASN A 238 17.12 -7.58 17.01
C ASN A 238 16.16 -7.81 18.18
N ALA A 239 15.26 -8.76 18.04
CA ALA A 239 14.41 -9.18 19.14
C ALA A 239 15.27 -9.69 20.31
N GLY A 240 15.17 -9.01 21.44
CA GLY A 240 16.00 -9.24 22.65
C GLY A 240 17.05 -8.16 22.92
N ASP A 241 17.33 -7.26 21.97
CA ASP A 241 18.23 -6.12 22.19
C ASP A 241 17.57 -5.06 23.09
N THR A 242 18.42 -4.27 23.77
CA THR A 242 18.00 -3.12 24.59
C THR A 242 18.38 -1.77 23.97
N LYS A 243 19.11 -1.79 22.87
CA LYS A 243 19.55 -0.62 22.12
C LYS A 243 19.30 -0.80 20.63
N ALA A 244 18.92 0.27 19.97
CA ALA A 244 18.80 0.33 18.52
C ALA A 244 20.05 0.95 17.89
N LYS A 245 20.40 0.48 16.70
CA LYS A 245 21.34 1.15 15.80
C LYS A 245 20.56 2.18 14.99
N GLU A 246 21.09 3.40 14.90
CA GLU A 246 20.45 4.50 14.18
C GLU A 246 21.15 4.75 12.84
N TYR A 247 20.35 5.02 11.82
CA TYR A 247 20.78 5.42 10.48
C TYR A 247 19.97 6.64 10.05
N PHE A 248 20.61 7.55 9.34
CA PHE A 248 19.96 8.70 8.74
C PHE A 248 19.82 8.51 7.24
N VAL A 249 18.65 8.84 6.70
CA VAL A 249 18.40 8.90 5.26
C VAL A 249 18.80 10.28 4.77
N ASP A 250 19.94 10.36 4.11
CA ASP A 250 20.51 11.63 3.65
C ASP A 250 20.20 11.86 2.17
N VAL A 251 19.43 12.90 1.88
CA VAL A 251 19.11 13.35 0.52
C VAL A 251 19.89 14.58 0.08
N THR A 252 20.96 14.92 0.81
CA THR A 252 21.79 16.13 0.67
C THR A 252 21.15 17.42 1.21
N ILE A 253 21.95 18.42 1.52
CA ILE A 253 21.49 19.69 2.14
C ILE A 253 20.55 20.48 1.20
N SER A 254 20.74 20.35 -0.11
CA SER A 254 19.97 21.09 -1.13
C SER A 254 18.62 20.47 -1.47
N ASN A 255 18.36 19.25 -1.03
CA ASN A 255 17.17 18.49 -1.40
C ASN A 255 16.27 18.25 -0.19
N ARG A 256 14.99 18.00 -0.47
CA ARG A 256 13.95 17.71 0.53
C ARG A 256 13.25 16.42 0.18
N ILE A 257 12.99 15.60 1.19
CA ILE A 257 12.15 14.41 1.05
C ILE A 257 10.70 14.85 0.91
N ARG A 258 9.99 14.30 -0.09
CA ARG A 258 8.57 14.54 -0.29
C ARG A 258 7.72 13.48 0.42
N GLU A 259 8.02 12.23 0.12
CA GLU A 259 7.35 11.06 0.70
C GLU A 259 8.25 9.83 0.61
N TYR A 260 7.89 8.79 1.34
CA TYR A 260 8.62 7.54 1.32
C TYR A 260 7.72 6.35 1.65
N LYS A 261 8.18 5.17 1.25
CA LYS A 261 7.68 3.86 1.69
C LYS A 261 8.86 2.97 2.06
N ALA A 262 8.57 1.94 2.84
CA ALA A 262 9.56 0.97 3.27
C ALA A 262 9.00 -0.44 3.12
N VAL A 263 9.86 -1.37 2.71
CA VAL A 263 9.58 -2.80 2.64
C VAL A 263 10.76 -3.57 3.18
N VAL A 264 10.53 -4.75 3.75
CA VAL A 264 11.59 -5.70 4.09
C VAL A 264 11.64 -6.74 2.99
N ASN A 265 12.83 -7.02 2.46
CA ASN A 265 13.02 -8.02 1.42
C ASN A 265 13.12 -9.44 2.02
N PRO A 266 13.06 -10.51 1.19
CA PRO A 266 13.23 -11.89 1.67
C PRO A 266 14.58 -12.17 2.33
N GLU A 267 15.60 -11.36 2.04
CA GLU A 267 16.92 -11.43 2.67
C GLU A 267 16.97 -10.74 4.05
N ASN A 268 15.81 -10.31 4.56
CA ASN A 268 15.64 -9.61 5.84
C ASN A 268 16.28 -8.22 5.90
N GLU A 269 16.40 -7.54 4.78
CA GLU A 269 16.96 -6.20 4.69
C GLU A 269 15.85 -5.16 4.48
N LEU A 270 15.98 -4.00 5.12
CA LEU A 270 15.09 -2.87 4.87
C LEU A 270 15.47 -2.16 3.57
N ILE A 271 14.50 -2.01 2.69
CA ILE A 271 14.55 -1.14 1.52
C ILE A 271 13.56 0.00 1.74
N LEU A 272 14.07 1.23 1.79
CA LEU A 272 13.28 2.43 1.94
C LEU A 272 13.50 3.31 0.71
N CYS A 273 12.44 3.57 -0.05
CA CYS A 273 12.52 4.44 -1.22
C CYS A 273 11.49 5.57 -1.08
N GLY A 274 11.80 6.68 -1.72
CA GLY A 274 10.92 7.83 -1.71
C GLY A 274 11.23 8.81 -2.84
N THR A 275 10.53 9.91 -2.82
CA THR A 275 10.69 11.02 -3.76
C THR A 275 11.34 12.21 -3.08
N TRP A 276 12.11 12.97 -3.85
CA TRP A 276 12.74 14.20 -3.38
C TRP A 276 12.57 15.36 -4.37
N TYR A 277 12.67 16.60 -3.86
CA TYR A 277 12.64 17.81 -4.63
C TYR A 277 13.78 18.76 -4.24
N GLU A 278 14.22 19.61 -5.16
CA GLU A 278 15.23 20.64 -4.88
C GLU A 278 14.62 21.78 -4.06
N ASN A 279 15.34 22.20 -3.02
CA ASN A 279 14.92 23.32 -2.16
C ASN A 279 15.18 24.68 -2.82
N LYS A 280 14.71 24.85 -4.04
CA LYS A 280 14.60 26.19 -4.64
C LYS A 280 13.32 26.80 -4.08
N THR A 281 13.33 28.12 -3.80
CA THR A 281 12.18 28.83 -3.25
C THR A 281 10.91 28.43 -3.98
N LEU A 282 10.18 27.47 -3.39
CA LEU A 282 8.92 27.00 -3.96
C LEU A 282 7.93 28.16 -3.90
N THR A 283 7.42 28.58 -5.01
CA THR A 283 6.17 29.34 -5.06
C THR A 283 5.09 28.47 -4.43
N VAL A 284 4.35 29.03 -3.48
CA VAL A 284 3.29 28.32 -2.75
C VAL A 284 2.37 27.61 -3.74
N GLY A 285 2.34 26.29 -3.71
CA GLY A 285 1.46 25.46 -4.54
C GLY A 285 2.12 24.55 -5.59
N GLU A 286 3.45 24.58 -5.75
CA GLU A 286 4.14 23.68 -6.67
C GLU A 286 4.64 22.41 -5.95
N ASP A 287 3.97 21.28 -6.17
CA ASP A 287 4.33 19.97 -5.67
C ASP A 287 5.25 19.23 -6.65
N VAL A 288 6.40 19.81 -6.97
CA VAL A 288 7.35 19.29 -7.97
C VAL A 288 8.25 18.22 -7.37
N VAL A 289 8.42 17.12 -8.08
CA VAL A 289 9.37 16.04 -7.76
C VAL A 289 10.50 16.02 -8.79
N ASN A 290 11.74 16.07 -8.31
CA ASN A 290 12.94 16.08 -9.13
C ASN A 290 13.59 14.70 -9.27
N GLY A 291 13.39 13.83 -8.28
CA GLY A 291 14.02 12.53 -8.27
C GLY A 291 13.46 11.56 -7.24
N VAL A 292 14.08 10.40 -7.22
CA VAL A 292 13.82 9.35 -6.25
C VAL A 292 15.07 9.04 -5.46
N PHE A 293 14.90 8.55 -4.25
CA PHE A 293 16.00 8.02 -3.44
C PHE A 293 15.70 6.58 -3.04
N CYS A 294 16.77 5.83 -2.79
CA CYS A 294 16.70 4.51 -2.21
C CYS A 294 17.75 4.40 -1.10
N PHE A 295 17.30 3.97 0.06
CA PHE A 295 18.13 3.61 1.20
C PHE A 295 17.99 2.11 1.44
N SER A 296 19.10 1.43 1.63
CA SER A 296 19.15 0.03 2.04
C SER A 296 20.14 -0.13 3.16
N ASN A 297 19.83 -0.97 4.14
CA ASN A 297 20.76 -1.31 5.20
C ASN A 297 21.73 -2.45 4.82
N LYS A 298 21.70 -2.90 3.57
CA LYS A 298 22.56 -3.98 3.05
C LYS A 298 24.03 -3.60 3.04
N GLY A 299 24.81 -4.37 3.78
CA GLY A 299 26.28 -4.33 3.68
C GLY A 299 26.92 -2.99 4.04
N LEU A 300 26.20 -2.10 4.69
CA LEU A 300 26.67 -0.75 5.00
C LEU A 300 26.76 -0.57 6.50
N GLU A 301 27.94 -0.27 7.00
CA GLU A 301 28.13 0.17 8.39
C GLU A 301 27.35 1.45 8.71
N SER A 302 26.92 2.18 7.70
CA SER A 302 26.25 3.49 7.80
C SER A 302 25.15 3.68 6.76
N GLY A 303 24.23 2.85 6.53
CA GLY A 303 23.12 3.01 5.56
C GLY A 303 23.38 4.06 4.46
N ALA A 304 23.64 3.64 3.23
CA ALA A 304 23.85 4.59 2.14
C ALA A 304 22.52 4.94 1.49
N THR A 305 22.29 6.23 1.26
CA THR A 305 21.19 6.72 0.43
C THR A 305 21.69 6.96 -0.98
N LYS A 306 21.05 6.32 -1.96
CA LYS A 306 21.31 6.56 -3.37
C LYS A 306 20.28 7.50 -3.94
N LEU A 307 20.70 8.57 -4.59
CA LEU A 307 19.83 9.52 -5.26
C LEU A 307 19.83 9.28 -6.77
N SER A 308 18.68 9.38 -7.38
CA SER A 308 18.49 9.30 -8.83
C SER A 308 17.56 10.41 -9.31
N THR A 309 17.98 11.14 -10.34
CA THR A 309 17.16 12.19 -10.96
C THR A 309 16.13 11.57 -11.92
N LEU A 310 14.94 12.13 -11.98
CA LEU A 310 13.93 11.81 -13.00
C LEU A 310 14.36 12.38 -14.35
N ASP A 311 13.87 11.78 -15.44
CA ASP A 311 14.15 12.25 -16.80
C ASP A 311 13.56 13.66 -17.06
N LYS A 312 12.49 13.99 -16.36
CA LYS A 312 11.88 15.33 -16.28
C LYS A 312 11.32 15.55 -14.88
N GLN A 313 11.16 16.78 -14.50
CA GLN A 313 10.40 17.15 -13.28
C GLN A 313 8.92 16.73 -13.45
N ILE A 314 8.32 16.22 -12.39
CA ILE A 314 6.93 15.75 -12.40
C ILE A 314 6.18 16.37 -11.22
N ASP A 315 5.09 17.06 -11.56
CA ASP A 315 4.24 17.69 -10.55
C ASP A 315 3.31 16.68 -9.90
N ASN A 316 3.06 16.82 -8.60
CA ASN A 316 2.13 16.03 -7.82
C ASN A 316 2.37 14.50 -7.92
N LEU A 317 3.61 14.08 -8.10
CA LEU A 317 3.96 12.65 -8.15
C LEU A 317 3.82 12.02 -6.77
N LYS A 318 3.00 10.96 -6.68
CA LYS A 318 2.76 10.15 -5.48
C LYS A 318 3.41 8.77 -5.64
N LEU A 319 4.14 8.34 -4.62
CA LEU A 319 4.68 6.98 -4.55
C LEU A 319 3.61 6.02 -4.02
N LEU A 320 3.07 5.17 -4.89
CA LEU A 320 2.00 4.24 -4.54
C LEU A 320 2.54 2.93 -3.94
N HIS A 321 3.53 2.32 -4.61
CA HIS A 321 4.07 1.03 -4.18
C HIS A 321 5.58 0.93 -4.41
N ILE A 322 6.23 0.11 -3.56
CA ILE A 322 7.54 -0.48 -3.82
C ILE A 322 7.32 -1.96 -4.06
N LEU A 323 7.72 -2.48 -5.22
CA LEU A 323 7.61 -3.89 -5.56
C LEU A 323 9.00 -4.44 -5.87
N LEU A 324 9.30 -5.58 -5.28
CA LEU A 324 10.60 -6.24 -5.43
C LEU A 324 10.47 -7.40 -6.41
N ASN A 325 11.39 -7.46 -7.37
CA ASN A 325 11.46 -8.55 -8.34
C ASN A 325 12.93 -8.96 -8.60
N GLY A 326 13.41 -9.90 -7.83
CA GLY A 326 14.83 -10.26 -7.80
C GLY A 326 15.68 -9.03 -7.44
N ASN A 327 16.62 -8.67 -8.31
CA ASN A 327 17.51 -7.53 -8.12
C ASN A 327 16.95 -6.19 -8.64
N THR A 328 15.65 -6.13 -8.94
CA THR A 328 15.00 -4.91 -9.41
C THR A 328 13.96 -4.42 -8.38
N ILE A 329 14.06 -3.15 -8.04
CA ILE A 329 13.12 -2.44 -7.19
C ILE A 329 12.27 -1.57 -8.12
N PHE A 330 10.97 -1.86 -8.21
CA PHE A 330 10.04 -1.03 -8.95
C PHE A 330 9.35 -0.03 -8.02
N LEU A 331 9.42 1.23 -8.36
CA LEU A 331 8.65 2.29 -7.75
C LEU A 331 7.46 2.59 -8.67
N ALA A 332 6.28 2.22 -8.23
CA ALA A 332 5.03 2.54 -8.91
C ALA A 332 4.52 3.88 -8.40
N THR A 333 4.38 4.85 -9.30
CA THR A 333 4.01 6.23 -8.96
C THR A 333 2.91 6.74 -9.90
N GLU A 334 2.16 7.73 -9.44
CA GLU A 334 1.08 8.37 -10.18
C GLU A 334 1.10 9.89 -9.94
N GLN A 335 0.81 10.67 -10.98
CA GLN A 335 0.46 12.07 -10.80
C GLN A 335 -0.94 12.15 -10.22
N LEU A 336 -1.06 12.64 -8.99
CA LEU A 336 -2.34 12.79 -8.31
C LEU A 336 -2.43 14.17 -7.65
N LYS A 337 -3.29 15.02 -8.19
CA LYS A 337 -3.61 16.31 -7.59
C LYS A 337 -4.97 16.23 -6.91
N GLU A 338 -4.98 16.51 -5.63
CA GLU A 338 -6.18 16.64 -4.82
C GLU A 338 -6.49 18.13 -4.61
N GLU A 339 -7.68 18.54 -5.01
CA GLU A 339 -8.16 19.91 -4.83
C GLU A 339 -9.38 19.89 -3.89
N GLN A 340 -9.30 20.59 -2.78
CA GLN A 340 -10.45 20.81 -1.91
C GLN A 340 -11.35 21.89 -2.51
N ILE A 341 -12.63 21.58 -2.68
CA ILE A 341 -13.65 22.52 -3.12
C ILE A 341 -14.56 22.80 -1.91
N ILE A 342 -14.52 24.01 -1.42
CA ILE A 342 -15.43 24.44 -0.36
C ILE A 342 -16.79 24.76 -1.01
N ALA A 343 -17.79 23.90 -0.82
CA ALA A 343 -19.12 24.00 -1.46
C ALA A 343 -19.94 25.04 -0.77
N ASN A 344 -19.81 25.84 0.00
CA ASN A 344 -20.57 26.97 0.57
C ASN A 344 -19.64 27.85 1.47
N PRO A 345 -18.76 28.66 0.88
CA PRO A 345 -17.94 29.57 1.66
C PRO A 345 -18.83 30.58 2.38
N GLY A 346 -18.88 30.50 3.72
CA GLY A 346 -19.69 31.38 4.57
C GLY A 346 -20.87 30.69 5.31
N SER A 347 -21.09 29.40 5.09
CA SER A 347 -22.02 28.60 5.90
C SER A 347 -21.39 28.14 7.21
N THR A 348 -22.19 27.95 8.26
CA THR A 348 -21.74 27.36 9.53
C THR A 348 -21.43 25.86 9.42
N THR A 349 -21.85 25.21 8.32
CA THR A 349 -21.50 23.85 7.92
C THR A 349 -20.65 23.93 6.66
N VAL A 350 -19.36 23.57 6.78
CA VAL A 350 -18.44 23.53 5.64
C VAL A 350 -18.52 22.15 5.01
N ASP A 351 -19.23 22.05 3.89
CA ASP A 351 -19.15 20.85 3.05
C ASP A 351 -17.86 20.93 2.21
N VAL A 352 -16.91 20.06 2.51
CA VAL A 352 -15.68 19.94 1.75
C VAL A 352 -15.87 18.81 0.72
N ASN A 353 -15.85 19.20 -0.55
CA ASN A 353 -15.78 18.27 -1.67
C ASN A 353 -14.33 18.17 -2.16
N TYR A 354 -13.95 16.99 -2.65
CA TYR A 354 -12.64 16.76 -3.20
C TYR A 354 -12.72 16.53 -4.70
N ASN A 355 -11.85 17.20 -5.43
CA ASN A 355 -11.64 16.95 -6.86
C ASN A 355 -10.28 16.28 -7.03
N PHE A 356 -10.27 15.05 -7.56
CA PHE A 356 -9.07 14.28 -7.82
C PHE A 356 -8.73 14.36 -9.32
N LYS A 357 -7.54 14.85 -9.63
CA LYS A 357 -7.00 14.84 -10.99
C LYS A 357 -5.92 13.77 -11.08
N HIS A 358 -6.26 12.66 -11.71
CA HIS A 358 -5.34 11.58 -12.01
C HIS A 358 -4.63 11.86 -13.34
N GLY A 359 -3.33 12.01 -13.28
CA GLY A 359 -2.48 12.15 -14.45
C GLY A 359 -1.78 10.82 -14.79
N ASN A 360 -0.61 10.93 -15.40
CA ASN A 360 0.14 9.78 -15.86
C ASN A 360 0.68 8.92 -14.72
N ASN A 361 0.76 7.62 -14.96
CA ASN A 361 1.50 6.71 -14.10
C ASN A 361 2.96 6.66 -14.54
N TYR A 362 3.87 6.55 -13.58
CA TYR A 362 5.30 6.35 -13.87
C TYR A 362 5.79 5.11 -13.14
N VAL A 363 6.57 4.32 -13.85
CA VAL A 363 7.33 3.21 -13.29
C VAL A 363 8.79 3.58 -13.31
N ILE A 364 9.41 3.65 -12.13
CA ILE A 364 10.83 3.91 -12.00
C ILE A 364 11.46 2.64 -11.47
N ALA A 365 12.35 2.04 -12.25
CA ALA A 365 13.06 0.85 -11.82
C ALA A 365 14.46 1.20 -11.33
N LEU A 366 14.79 0.64 -10.17
CA LEU A 366 16.12 0.74 -9.57
C LEU A 366 16.75 -0.65 -9.51
N SER A 367 18.07 -0.71 -9.56
CA SER A 367 18.83 -1.91 -9.23
C SER A 367 18.91 -2.11 -7.72
N ALA A 368 19.38 -3.26 -7.28
CA ALA A 368 19.49 -3.59 -5.85
C ALA A 368 20.37 -2.59 -5.05
N ASP A 369 21.30 -1.91 -5.71
CA ASP A 369 22.11 -0.84 -5.11
C ASP A 369 21.41 0.54 -5.09
N GLY A 370 20.15 0.62 -5.53
CA GLY A 370 19.36 1.85 -5.60
C GLY A 370 19.61 2.74 -6.82
N SER A 371 20.49 2.34 -7.76
CA SER A 371 20.74 3.11 -8.98
C SER A 371 19.56 2.98 -9.96
N LYS A 372 19.15 4.07 -10.60
CA LYS A 372 18.08 4.06 -11.60
C LYS A 372 18.48 3.24 -12.82
N LYS A 373 17.64 2.26 -13.20
CA LYS A 373 17.80 1.44 -14.42
C LYS A 373 17.06 2.09 -15.59
N PHE A 374 15.79 2.42 -15.39
CA PHE A 374 14.92 3.04 -16.37
C PHE A 374 13.74 3.76 -15.74
N GLN A 375 13.06 4.56 -16.53
CA GLN A 375 11.80 5.21 -16.21
C GLN A 375 10.83 5.05 -17.38
N ILE A 376 9.60 4.65 -17.10
CA ILE A 376 8.54 4.50 -18.10
C ILE A 376 7.36 5.37 -17.69
N GLU A 377 6.82 6.13 -18.62
CA GLU A 377 5.60 6.91 -18.49
C GLU A 377 4.44 6.19 -19.19
N LEU A 378 3.37 5.94 -18.45
CA LEU A 378 2.12 5.40 -18.96
C LEU A 378 1.09 6.52 -18.99
N GLN A 379 0.69 6.90 -20.19
CA GLN A 379 -0.25 8.00 -20.39
C GLN A 379 -1.65 7.60 -19.92
N LYS A 380 -2.11 8.29 -18.88
CA LYS A 380 -3.42 8.12 -18.27
C LYS A 380 -3.86 9.48 -17.74
N GLU A 381 -4.77 10.15 -18.43
CA GLU A 381 -5.28 11.44 -17.97
C GLU A 381 -6.76 11.35 -17.70
N TYR A 382 -7.15 11.53 -16.44
CA TYR A 382 -8.54 11.59 -16.01
C TYR A 382 -8.75 12.63 -14.93
N ALA A 383 -9.91 13.30 -14.98
CA ALA A 383 -10.41 14.10 -13.86
C ALA A 383 -11.69 13.47 -13.31
N ALA A 384 -11.76 13.29 -12.01
CA ALA A 384 -12.93 12.76 -11.34
C ALA A 384 -13.31 13.63 -10.13
N ASN A 385 -14.59 13.95 -10.04
CA ASN A 385 -15.15 14.63 -8.88
C ASN A 385 -15.69 13.59 -7.91
N ASN A 386 -15.18 13.55 -6.67
CA ASN A 386 -15.67 12.72 -5.56
C ASN A 386 -15.71 11.19 -5.76
N ILE A 387 -15.37 10.65 -6.94
CA ILE A 387 -15.38 9.22 -7.23
C ILE A 387 -13.98 8.79 -7.69
N ASN A 388 -13.14 8.45 -6.73
CA ASN A 388 -11.75 8.11 -6.98
C ASN A 388 -11.55 6.66 -7.48
N VAL A 389 -12.48 5.75 -7.12
CA VAL A 389 -12.32 4.30 -7.34
C VAL A 389 -12.17 3.85 -8.80
N LEU A 390 -12.68 4.63 -9.76
CA LEU A 390 -12.59 4.29 -11.20
C LEU A 390 -11.17 4.42 -11.76
N TYR A 391 -10.31 5.20 -11.10
CA TYR A 391 -9.04 5.66 -11.65
C TYR A 391 -7.82 5.10 -10.93
N TYR A 392 -8.02 4.27 -9.92
CA TYR A 392 -6.93 3.55 -9.29
C TYR A 392 -6.19 2.67 -10.30
N THR A 393 -4.95 2.37 -9.99
CA THR A 393 -4.09 1.49 -10.76
C THR A 393 -3.60 0.38 -9.84
N ALA A 394 -3.74 -0.86 -10.29
CA ALA A 394 -3.22 -2.02 -9.58
C ALA A 394 -1.83 -2.37 -10.08
N TYR A 395 -0.96 -2.77 -9.17
CA TYR A 395 0.42 -3.17 -9.45
C TYR A 395 0.72 -4.48 -8.75
N ALA A 396 1.30 -5.43 -9.46
CA ALA A 396 1.72 -6.71 -8.91
C ALA A 396 2.93 -7.28 -9.67
N ILE A 397 3.72 -8.12 -9.02
CA ILE A 397 4.70 -8.95 -9.71
C ILE A 397 4.04 -10.28 -10.06
N ILE A 398 3.88 -10.55 -11.35
CA ILE A 398 3.27 -11.76 -11.88
C ILE A 398 4.24 -12.42 -12.87
N ASN A 399 4.58 -13.69 -12.65
CA ASN A 399 5.54 -14.42 -13.47
C ASN A 399 6.84 -13.62 -13.73
N GLY A 400 7.38 -13.02 -12.66
CA GLY A 400 8.63 -12.26 -12.73
C GLY A 400 8.59 -10.98 -13.55
N LYS A 401 7.41 -10.42 -13.84
CA LYS A 401 7.22 -9.13 -14.52
C LYS A 401 6.31 -8.23 -13.70
N LEU A 402 6.57 -6.94 -13.71
CA LEU A 402 5.64 -5.95 -13.18
C LEU A 402 4.40 -5.92 -14.06
N THR A 403 3.26 -6.27 -13.47
CA THR A 403 1.95 -6.23 -14.11
C THR A 403 1.18 -5.04 -13.57
N ILE A 404 0.60 -4.27 -14.49
CA ILE A 404 -0.16 -3.05 -14.20
C ILE A 404 -1.54 -3.22 -14.81
N ILE A 405 -2.59 -3.03 -14.02
CA ILE A 405 -3.97 -3.04 -14.46
C ILE A 405 -4.57 -1.67 -14.16
N TYR A 406 -5.20 -1.05 -15.15
CA TYR A 406 -5.90 0.22 -14.98
C TYR A 406 -7.11 0.31 -15.90
N ASN A 407 -8.06 1.15 -15.51
CA ASN A 407 -9.17 1.51 -16.38
C ASN A 407 -8.73 2.66 -17.29
N ASP A 408 -8.92 2.54 -18.61
CA ASP A 408 -8.52 3.54 -19.59
C ASP A 408 -9.71 4.08 -20.40
N ASP A 409 -9.47 5.12 -21.17
CA ASP A 409 -10.46 5.69 -22.08
C ASP A 409 -10.72 4.73 -23.26
N PRO A 410 -11.94 4.22 -23.43
CA PRO A 410 -12.24 3.29 -24.50
C PRO A 410 -12.07 3.89 -25.90
N ARG A 411 -12.11 5.23 -26.06
CA ARG A 411 -11.90 5.90 -27.34
C ARG A 411 -10.50 5.69 -27.93
N LYS A 412 -9.53 5.31 -27.09
CA LYS A 412 -8.18 4.92 -27.55
C LYS A 412 -8.14 3.56 -28.26
N TYR A 413 -9.16 2.71 -28.08
CA TYR A 413 -9.14 1.30 -28.47
C TYR A 413 -10.28 0.88 -29.42
N PHE A 414 -11.28 1.76 -29.62
CA PHE A 414 -12.42 1.51 -30.47
C PHE A 414 -12.59 2.64 -31.45
N GLU A 415 -13.02 2.30 -32.67
CA GLU A 415 -13.48 3.27 -33.66
C GLU A 415 -14.89 3.79 -33.28
N GLY A 416 -15.14 5.09 -33.47
CA GLY A 416 -16.40 5.73 -33.14
C GLY A 416 -16.54 6.14 -31.66
N THR A 417 -17.78 6.33 -31.22
CA THR A 417 -18.09 6.71 -29.82
C THR A 417 -18.55 5.47 -29.05
N PRO A 418 -17.68 4.83 -28.28
CA PRO A 418 -18.07 3.65 -27.49
C PRO A 418 -19.10 4.03 -26.44
N SER A 419 -20.04 3.14 -26.16
CA SER A 419 -21.06 3.31 -25.12
C SER A 419 -20.52 3.03 -23.70
N ILE A 420 -19.33 2.40 -23.59
CA ILE A 420 -18.69 2.08 -22.30
C ILE A 420 -17.90 3.28 -21.77
N ARG A 421 -17.90 3.46 -20.46
CA ARG A 421 -17.28 4.60 -19.79
C ARG A 421 -15.78 4.44 -19.61
N VAL A 422 -15.32 3.25 -19.27
CA VAL A 422 -13.91 2.89 -19.08
C VAL A 422 -13.68 1.48 -19.62
N ILE A 423 -12.44 1.17 -19.98
CA ILE A 423 -12.02 -0.16 -20.40
C ILE A 423 -10.79 -0.61 -19.62
N PRO A 424 -10.79 -1.83 -19.04
CA PRO A 424 -9.61 -2.35 -18.36
C PRO A 424 -8.50 -2.70 -19.33
N VAL A 425 -7.29 -2.30 -18.97
CA VAL A 425 -6.06 -2.53 -19.72
C VAL A 425 -5.03 -3.18 -18.83
N VAL A 426 -4.31 -4.18 -19.34
CA VAL A 426 -3.21 -4.86 -18.67
C VAL A 426 -1.91 -4.59 -19.43
N ILE A 427 -0.90 -4.10 -18.73
CA ILE A 427 0.46 -3.88 -19.24
C ILE A 427 1.44 -4.67 -18.39
N ARG A 428 2.50 -5.21 -19.01
CA ARG A 428 3.59 -5.88 -18.30
C ARG A 428 4.93 -5.26 -18.64
N ILE A 429 5.80 -5.14 -17.66
CA ILE A 429 7.13 -4.57 -17.78
C ILE A 429 8.14 -5.55 -17.19
N SER A 430 9.15 -5.90 -17.97
CA SER A 430 10.25 -6.77 -17.52
C SER A 430 11.28 -6.00 -16.69
N ASN A 431 12.22 -6.73 -16.06
CA ASN A 431 13.29 -6.15 -15.26
C ASN A 431 14.29 -5.27 -16.04
N ASP A 432 14.29 -5.36 -17.35
CA ASP A 432 15.11 -4.57 -18.28
C ASP A 432 14.34 -3.44 -18.98
N GLY A 433 13.06 -3.25 -18.61
CA GLY A 433 12.24 -2.15 -19.09
C GLY A 433 11.49 -2.44 -20.40
N LEU A 434 11.51 -3.68 -20.89
CA LEU A 434 10.70 -4.05 -22.05
C LEU A 434 9.23 -4.11 -21.65
N MET A 435 8.41 -3.35 -22.35
CA MET A 435 6.96 -3.26 -22.13
C MET A 435 6.24 -4.05 -23.22
N ASN A 436 5.34 -4.94 -22.83
CA ASN A 436 4.47 -5.63 -23.75
C ASN A 436 3.40 -4.67 -24.31
N ALA A 437 2.86 -4.99 -25.49
CA ALA A 437 1.69 -4.27 -26.00
C ALA A 437 0.53 -4.34 -24.98
N PRO A 438 -0.24 -3.26 -24.81
CA PRO A 438 -1.39 -3.26 -23.90
C PRO A 438 -2.40 -4.34 -24.29
N PHE A 439 -2.79 -5.17 -23.34
CA PHE A 439 -3.88 -6.11 -23.49
C PHE A 439 -5.17 -5.44 -23.03
N VAL A 440 -6.10 -5.26 -23.97
CA VAL A 440 -7.39 -4.60 -23.72
C VAL A 440 -8.47 -5.65 -23.53
N ILE A 441 -9.18 -5.59 -22.41
CA ILE A 441 -10.24 -6.54 -22.08
C ILE A 441 -11.54 -6.06 -22.74
N LYS A 442 -11.97 -6.75 -23.81
CA LYS A 442 -13.08 -6.30 -24.69
C LYS A 442 -14.39 -7.07 -24.51
N ASP A 443 -14.44 -8.12 -23.67
CA ASP A 443 -15.51 -9.10 -23.69
C ASP A 443 -16.46 -9.08 -22.50
N GLY A 444 -17.65 -9.65 -22.69
CA GLY A 444 -18.62 -10.05 -21.69
C GLY A 444 -19.24 -8.91 -20.89
N ASP A 445 -19.24 -9.06 -19.60
CA ASP A 445 -19.81 -8.14 -18.61
C ASP A 445 -19.21 -6.74 -18.67
N LEU A 446 -18.01 -6.60 -19.25
CA LEU A 446 -17.28 -5.35 -19.39
C LEU A 446 -17.85 -4.42 -20.49
N LYS A 447 -18.85 -4.88 -21.24
CA LYS A 447 -19.58 -4.06 -22.23
C LYS A 447 -20.73 -3.24 -21.65
N ASN A 448 -21.04 -3.43 -20.35
CA ASN A 448 -22.08 -2.67 -19.69
C ASN A 448 -21.58 -1.24 -19.37
N ASN A 449 -22.35 -0.23 -19.71
CA ASN A 449 -22.03 1.19 -19.52
C ASN A 449 -21.72 1.57 -18.07
N TYR A 450 -22.18 0.80 -17.10
CA TYR A 450 -22.01 1.05 -15.67
C TYR A 450 -20.93 0.16 -15.03
N PHE A 451 -20.34 -0.74 -15.81
CA PHE A 451 -19.33 -1.66 -15.28
C PHE A 451 -17.95 -1.01 -15.21
N TYR A 452 -17.22 -1.29 -14.16
CA TYR A 452 -15.81 -0.94 -13.97
C TYR A 452 -15.09 -1.94 -13.07
N LEU A 453 -13.77 -2.04 -13.18
CA LEU A 453 -12.93 -2.69 -12.20
C LEU A 453 -12.62 -1.69 -11.08
N ASN A 454 -12.94 -2.09 -9.84
CA ASN A 454 -12.49 -1.34 -8.67
C ASN A 454 -11.10 -1.83 -8.27
N LEU A 455 -10.08 -1.19 -8.81
CA LEU A 455 -8.68 -1.59 -8.64
C LEU A 455 -8.13 -1.37 -7.22
N SER A 456 -8.89 -0.68 -6.36
CA SER A 456 -8.60 -0.65 -4.92
C SER A 456 -8.73 -2.02 -4.28
N PHE A 457 -9.60 -2.87 -4.84
CA PHE A 457 -9.77 -4.26 -4.43
C PHE A 457 -8.95 -5.19 -5.32
N THR A 458 -7.65 -5.16 -5.19
CA THR A 458 -6.73 -5.99 -5.97
C THR A 458 -5.83 -6.80 -5.05
N THR A 459 -5.72 -8.10 -5.30
CA THR A 459 -4.76 -8.97 -4.63
C THR A 459 -4.21 -10.04 -5.58
N THR A 460 -2.99 -10.49 -5.33
CA THR A 460 -2.41 -11.65 -6.02
C THR A 460 -2.91 -12.94 -5.36
N THR A 461 -3.32 -13.91 -6.18
CA THR A 461 -3.83 -15.23 -5.73
C THR A 461 -2.99 -16.36 -6.30
N GLY A 462 -1.68 -16.20 -6.27
CA GLY A 462 -0.70 -17.10 -6.84
C GLY A 462 0.36 -16.36 -7.65
N VAL A 463 1.25 -17.12 -8.29
CA VAL A 463 2.37 -16.55 -9.08
C VAL A 463 1.92 -15.99 -10.42
N ASP A 464 0.77 -16.43 -10.93
CA ASP A 464 0.24 -16.14 -12.26
C ASP A 464 -1.14 -15.48 -12.25
N LYS A 465 -1.70 -15.18 -11.07
CA LYS A 465 -3.09 -14.71 -10.93
C LYS A 465 -3.23 -13.43 -10.13
N ILE A 466 -4.17 -12.60 -10.58
CA ILE A 466 -4.63 -11.40 -9.86
C ILE A 466 -6.15 -11.48 -9.73
N SER A 467 -6.66 -11.29 -8.52
CA SER A 467 -8.09 -11.09 -8.25
C SER A 467 -8.38 -9.60 -8.09
N VAL A 468 -9.40 -9.13 -8.79
CA VAL A 468 -9.88 -7.75 -8.72
C VAL A 468 -11.39 -7.78 -8.56
N LEU A 469 -11.97 -6.95 -7.69
CA LEU A 469 -13.42 -6.76 -7.70
C LEU A 469 -13.82 -5.81 -8.84
N GLY A 470 -14.88 -6.18 -9.53
CA GLY A 470 -15.50 -5.35 -10.54
C GLY A 470 -17.02 -5.49 -10.51
N GLY A 471 -17.71 -4.53 -11.05
CA GLY A 471 -19.16 -4.56 -11.05
C GLY A 471 -19.78 -3.23 -11.48
N ASP A 472 -21.02 -3.07 -11.06
CA ASP A 472 -21.78 -1.82 -11.15
C ASP A 472 -21.85 -1.14 -9.79
N GLN A 473 -22.66 -0.10 -9.66
CA GLN A 473 -22.80 0.66 -8.42
C GLN A 473 -23.47 -0.12 -7.28
N THR A 474 -24.06 -1.29 -7.54
CA THR A 474 -24.85 -2.05 -6.58
C THR A 474 -24.31 -3.43 -6.29
N ASN A 475 -23.61 -4.03 -7.23
CA ASN A 475 -23.10 -5.39 -7.13
C ASN A 475 -21.65 -5.48 -7.57
N MET A 476 -20.85 -6.17 -6.78
CA MET A 476 -19.46 -6.50 -7.06
C MET A 476 -19.25 -8.00 -7.16
N LYS A 477 -18.38 -8.42 -8.06
CA LYS A 477 -17.93 -9.81 -8.21
C LYS A 477 -16.43 -9.85 -8.50
N PRO A 478 -15.72 -10.92 -8.13
CA PRO A 478 -14.31 -11.05 -8.43
C PRO A 478 -14.11 -11.35 -9.92
N PHE A 479 -13.07 -10.74 -10.47
CA PHE A 479 -12.48 -11.07 -11.75
C PHE A 479 -11.09 -11.61 -11.49
N ILE A 480 -10.89 -12.89 -11.81
CA ILE A 480 -9.61 -13.56 -11.63
C ILE A 480 -8.91 -13.57 -12.97
N PHE A 481 -7.90 -12.75 -13.11
CA PHE A 481 -7.03 -12.70 -14.29
C PHE A 481 -5.92 -13.72 -14.15
N THR A 482 -5.83 -14.64 -15.09
CA THR A 482 -4.69 -15.55 -15.26
C THR A 482 -3.81 -15.00 -16.36
N ILE A 483 -2.54 -14.75 -16.04
CA ILE A 483 -1.58 -14.10 -16.92
C ILE A 483 -0.45 -15.07 -17.18
N THR A 484 -0.34 -15.56 -18.41
CA THR A 484 0.73 -16.45 -18.85
C THR A 484 1.61 -15.77 -19.90
N ASP A 485 2.89 -16.20 -19.95
CA ASP A 485 3.87 -15.69 -20.93
C ASP A 485 3.69 -16.35 -22.31
#